data_bbfebd31b4e29272514d2f6d684c4653
#
_entry.id   bbfebd31b4e29272514d2f6d684c4653
#
_cell.length_a   1.000
_cell.length_b   1.000
_cell.length_c   1.000
_cell.angle_alpha   90.00
_cell.angle_beta   90.00
_cell.angle_gamma   90.00
#
_symmetry.space_group_name_H-M   'P 1'
#
loop_
_entity.id
_entity.type
_entity.pdbx_description
1 polymer ?
#
loop_
_entity_poly.entity_id
_entity_poly.type
_entity_poly.pdbx_seq_one_letter_code
_entity_poly.pdbx_strand_id
1 'polypeptide(L)'
;MTLDTMQIGSGELAQMVGSRLCHDLISPLGAIGNGVELLEMSPDFPGISDSPELRLIAESVAAARARIQAFRIAFGQAQGDQRVSRAELARLAEGVSAQGRLKVQLDAQ
;
A
#
# COMPACT_ATOMS: atom_id res chain seq x y z
N MET A 1 19.78 -15.65 -18.36
CA MET A 1 20.93 -14.95 -18.88
C MET A 1 20.73 -13.46 -18.93
N THR A 2 21.82 -12.75 -18.79
CA THR A 2 21.79 -11.29 -18.76
C THR A 2 21.23 -10.68 -20.05
N LEU A 3 21.56 -11.30 -21.19
CA LEU A 3 21.09 -10.80 -22.48
C LEU A 3 19.57 -10.86 -22.62
N ASP A 4 18.96 -11.93 -22.13
CA ASP A 4 17.50 -12.04 -22.17
C ASP A 4 16.84 -11.00 -21.29
N THR A 5 17.43 -10.75 -20.13
CA THR A 5 16.94 -9.73 -19.22
C THR A 5 17.08 -8.35 -19.85
N MET A 6 18.16 -8.12 -20.59
CA MET A 6 18.38 -6.83 -21.25
C MET A 6 17.44 -6.61 -22.43
N GLN A 7 16.95 -7.67 -23.05
CA GLN A 7 15.97 -7.58 -24.13
C GLN A 7 14.57 -7.22 -23.62
N ILE A 8 14.30 -7.49 -22.35
CA ILE A 8 13.07 -7.02 -21.73
C ILE A 8 13.23 -5.52 -21.51
N GLY A 9 12.28 -4.73 -21.98
CA GLY A 9 12.31 -3.28 -21.75
C GLY A 9 12.39 -2.95 -20.28
N SER A 10 13.08 -1.87 -19.94
CA SER A 10 13.21 -1.44 -18.55
C SER A 10 11.85 -1.25 -17.88
N GLY A 11 10.84 -0.81 -18.66
CA GLY A 11 9.47 -0.69 -18.15
C GLY A 11 8.86 -2.04 -17.78
N GLU A 12 9.08 -3.06 -18.60
CA GLU A 12 8.59 -4.41 -18.32
C GLU A 12 9.27 -5.03 -17.10
N LEU A 13 10.56 -4.82 -16.97
CA LEU A 13 11.30 -5.32 -15.82
C LEU A 13 10.82 -4.64 -14.52
N ALA A 14 10.69 -3.33 -14.54
CA ALA A 14 10.18 -2.58 -13.40
C ALA A 14 8.78 -3.04 -13.02
N GLN A 15 7.94 -3.32 -14.01
CA GLN A 15 6.59 -3.81 -13.80
C GLN A 15 6.58 -5.18 -13.15
N MET A 16 7.41 -6.10 -13.62
CA MET A 16 7.51 -7.43 -13.05
C MET A 16 7.99 -7.38 -11.61
N VAL A 17 9.03 -6.61 -11.34
CA VAL A 17 9.57 -6.45 -9.99
C VAL A 17 8.56 -5.77 -9.09
N GLY A 18 7.93 -4.69 -9.55
CA GLY A 18 6.93 -3.97 -8.80
C GLY A 18 5.72 -4.83 -8.45
N SER A 19 5.24 -5.59 -9.42
CA SER A 19 4.12 -6.50 -9.22
C SER A 19 4.44 -7.57 -8.18
N ARG A 20 5.63 -8.13 -8.25
CA ARG A 20 6.06 -9.14 -7.31
C ARG A 20 6.22 -8.59 -5.90
N LEU A 21 6.81 -7.40 -5.77
CA LEU A 21 6.95 -6.74 -4.48
C LEU A 21 5.59 -6.46 -3.86
N CYS A 22 4.66 -5.96 -4.64
CA CYS A 22 3.30 -5.70 -4.15
C CYS A 22 2.65 -6.99 -3.65
N HIS A 23 2.76 -8.06 -4.43
CA HIS A 23 2.22 -9.36 -4.05
C HIS A 23 2.83 -9.86 -2.74
N ASP A 24 4.16 -9.76 -2.62
CA ASP A 24 4.86 -10.26 -1.45
C ASP A 24 4.59 -9.43 -0.19
N LEU A 25 4.23 -8.14 -0.34
CA LEU A 25 3.93 -7.27 0.79
C LEU A 25 2.48 -7.34 1.24
N ILE A 26 1.56 -7.68 0.35
CA ILE A 26 0.12 -7.73 0.68
C ILE A 26 -0.15 -8.72 1.80
N SER A 27 0.48 -9.89 1.77
CA SER A 27 0.22 -10.95 2.75
C SER A 27 0.62 -10.52 4.16
N PRO A 28 1.86 -10.07 4.42
CA PRO A 28 2.23 -9.65 5.77
C PRO A 28 1.46 -8.42 6.23
N LEU A 29 1.17 -7.47 5.36
CA LEU A 29 0.38 -6.30 5.74
C LEU A 29 -1.05 -6.69 6.09
N GLY A 30 -1.63 -7.63 5.36
CA GLY A 30 -2.95 -8.15 5.69
C GLY A 30 -2.96 -8.82 7.06
N ALA A 31 -1.93 -9.59 7.37
CA ALA A 31 -1.80 -10.24 8.67
C ALA A 31 -1.69 -9.23 9.80
N ILE A 32 -0.91 -8.17 9.61
CA ILE A 32 -0.80 -7.11 10.62
C ILE A 32 -2.13 -6.41 10.81
N GLY A 33 -2.82 -6.09 9.73
CA GLY A 33 -4.13 -5.45 9.79
C GLY A 33 -5.15 -6.31 10.53
N ASN A 34 -5.16 -7.61 10.26
CA ASN A 34 -6.03 -8.55 10.96
C ASN A 34 -5.69 -8.62 12.44
N GLY A 35 -4.40 -8.62 12.77
CA GLY A 35 -3.96 -8.61 14.16
C GLY A 35 -4.42 -7.38 14.90
N VAL A 36 -4.35 -6.22 14.26
CA VAL A 36 -4.84 -4.97 14.84
C VAL A 36 -6.34 -5.07 15.10
N GLU A 37 -7.11 -5.55 14.13
CA GLU A 37 -8.56 -5.70 14.30
C GLU A 37 -8.91 -6.66 15.43
N LEU A 38 -8.18 -7.76 15.53
CA LEU A 38 -8.39 -8.72 16.62
C LEU A 38 -8.09 -8.11 17.99
N LEU A 39 -7.04 -7.30 18.09
CA LEU A 39 -6.74 -6.58 19.32
C LEU A 39 -7.85 -5.61 19.71
N GLU A 40 -8.36 -4.87 18.73
CA GLU A 40 -9.43 -3.90 18.96
C GLU A 40 -10.69 -4.56 19.49
N MET A 41 -10.95 -5.80 19.09
CA MET A 41 -12.14 -6.54 19.52
C MET A 41 -11.89 -7.44 20.71
N SER A 42 -10.66 -7.54 21.18
CA SER A 42 -10.31 -8.49 22.24
C SER A 42 -10.81 -8.02 23.61
N PRO A 43 -11.55 -8.85 24.33
CA PRO A 43 -11.94 -8.52 25.69
C PRO A 43 -10.77 -8.57 26.68
N ASP A 44 -9.66 -9.20 26.31
CA ASP A 44 -8.48 -9.30 27.16
C ASP A 44 -7.70 -7.99 27.25
N PHE A 45 -7.96 -7.07 26.33
CA PHE A 45 -7.27 -5.77 26.28
C PHE A 45 -8.30 -4.63 26.21
N PRO A 46 -9.08 -4.43 27.29
CA PRO A 46 -10.09 -3.37 27.26
C PRO A 46 -9.44 -2.00 27.12
N GLY A 47 -9.99 -1.20 26.24
CA GLY A 47 -9.51 0.16 25.99
C GLY A 47 -8.32 0.25 25.04
N ILE A 48 -7.85 -0.86 24.49
CA ILE A 48 -6.70 -0.82 23.58
C ILE A 48 -7.01 -0.05 22.31
N SER A 49 -8.26 -0.05 21.87
CA SER A 49 -8.68 0.70 20.68
C SER A 49 -8.52 2.22 20.85
N ASP A 50 -8.46 2.70 22.09
CA ASP A 50 -8.21 4.10 22.38
C ASP A 50 -6.72 4.43 22.51
N SER A 51 -5.86 3.40 22.42
CA SER A 51 -4.43 3.58 22.51
C SER A 51 -3.88 4.34 21.30
N PRO A 52 -3.13 5.42 21.50
CA PRO A 52 -2.52 6.14 20.39
C PRO A 52 -1.51 5.29 19.63
N GLU A 53 -0.87 4.36 20.30
CA GLU A 53 0.09 3.46 19.67
C GLU A 53 -0.60 2.51 18.69
N LEU A 54 -1.71 1.90 19.11
CA LEU A 54 -2.46 1.02 18.22
C LEU A 54 -3.06 1.78 17.05
N ARG A 55 -3.54 2.99 17.31
CA ARG A 55 -4.06 3.85 16.24
C ARG A 55 -3.00 4.18 15.21
N LEU A 56 -1.78 4.47 15.66
CA LEU A 56 -0.67 4.76 14.77
C LEU A 56 -0.34 3.53 13.90
N ILE A 57 -0.33 2.35 14.50
CA ILE A 57 -0.09 1.11 13.76
C ILE A 57 -1.18 0.89 12.71
N ALA A 58 -2.44 1.06 13.08
CA ALA A 58 -3.56 0.89 12.17
C ALA A 58 -3.48 1.86 11.00
N GLU A 59 -3.19 3.12 11.26
CA GLU A 59 -3.04 4.14 10.24
C GLU A 59 -1.87 3.85 9.31
N SER A 60 -0.75 3.36 9.86
CA SER A 60 0.43 3.02 9.07
C SER A 60 0.15 1.85 8.13
N VAL A 61 -0.56 0.84 8.62
CA VAL A 61 -0.94 -0.31 7.78
C VAL A 61 -1.88 0.15 6.67
N ALA A 62 -2.87 0.97 7.00
CA ALA A 62 -3.81 1.48 6.01
C ALA A 62 -3.09 2.30 4.93
N ALA A 63 -2.15 3.13 5.32
CA ALA A 63 -1.35 3.93 4.39
C ALA A 63 -0.50 3.04 3.46
N ALA A 64 0.14 2.01 4.03
CA ALA A 64 0.94 1.09 3.24
C ALA A 64 0.08 0.32 2.23
N ARG A 65 -1.09 -0.14 2.65
CA ARG A 65 -2.01 -0.85 1.76
C ARG A 65 -2.49 0.05 0.63
N ALA A 66 -2.77 1.31 0.92
CA ALA A 66 -3.19 2.27 -0.11
C ALA A 66 -2.09 2.49 -1.14
N ARG A 67 -0.83 2.60 -0.69
CA ARG A 67 0.30 2.77 -1.60
C ARG A 67 0.49 1.55 -2.49
N ILE A 68 0.38 0.37 -1.92
CA ILE A 68 0.50 -0.87 -2.69
C ILE A 68 -0.62 -0.95 -3.73
N GLN A 69 -1.83 -0.60 -3.35
CA GLN A 69 -2.97 -0.58 -4.27
C GLN A 69 -2.71 0.38 -5.44
N ALA A 70 -2.19 1.56 -5.15
CA ALA A 70 -1.86 2.55 -6.17
C ALA A 70 -0.78 2.01 -7.13
N PHE A 71 0.25 1.38 -6.59
CA PHE A 71 1.29 0.76 -7.42
C PHE A 71 0.73 -0.36 -8.29
N ARG A 72 -0.13 -1.21 -7.73
CA ARG A 72 -0.72 -2.31 -8.48
C ARG A 72 -1.53 -1.81 -9.66
N ILE A 73 -2.30 -0.76 -9.47
CA ILE A 73 -3.10 -0.17 -10.54
C ILE A 73 -2.19 0.44 -11.60
N ALA A 74 -1.18 1.19 -11.19
CA ALA A 74 -0.25 1.83 -12.11
C ALA A 74 0.51 0.82 -12.96
N PHE A 75 1.06 -0.23 -12.32
CA PHE A 75 1.79 -1.27 -13.03
C PHE A 75 0.88 -2.19 -13.83
N GLY A 76 -0.31 -2.49 -13.31
CA GLY A 76 -1.29 -3.29 -14.02
C GLY A 76 -1.75 -2.64 -15.30
N GLN A 77 -1.91 -1.32 -15.30
CA GLN A 77 -2.29 -0.56 -16.48
C GLN A 77 -1.22 -0.64 -17.56
N ALA A 78 0.05 -0.69 -17.17
CA ALA A 78 1.14 -0.80 -18.12
C ALA A 78 1.12 -2.13 -18.89
N GLN A 79 0.42 -3.14 -18.38
CA GLN A 79 0.27 -4.43 -19.08
C GLN A 79 -0.85 -4.45 -20.12
N GLY A 80 -1.53 -3.36 -20.30
CA GLY A 80 -2.25 -3.10 -21.53
C GLY A 80 -3.74 -3.37 -21.57
N ASP A 81 -4.29 -4.22 -20.74
CA ASP A 81 -5.70 -4.59 -20.91
C ASP A 81 -6.62 -3.97 -19.88
N GLN A 82 -6.11 -3.57 -18.76
CA GLN A 82 -6.93 -2.89 -17.77
C GLN A 82 -6.72 -1.40 -17.88
N ARG A 83 -7.77 -0.72 -18.26
CA ARG A 83 -7.72 0.73 -18.35
C ARG A 83 -8.33 1.32 -17.10
N VAL A 84 -7.49 1.94 -16.32
CA VAL A 84 -7.92 2.78 -15.21
C VAL A 84 -8.03 4.20 -15.76
N SER A 85 -9.14 4.87 -15.50
CA SER A 85 -9.30 6.24 -15.99
C SER A 85 -8.29 7.15 -15.30
N ARG A 86 -7.94 8.26 -15.98
CA ARG A 86 -7.07 9.27 -15.37
C ARG A 86 -7.66 9.80 -14.07
N ALA A 87 -8.96 9.93 -14.02
CA ALA A 87 -9.65 10.42 -12.82
C ALA A 87 -9.49 9.45 -11.66
N GLU A 88 -9.60 8.15 -11.92
CA GLU A 88 -9.39 7.13 -10.89
C GLU A 88 -7.97 7.13 -10.39
N LEU A 89 -7.00 7.20 -11.31
CA LEU A 89 -5.60 7.22 -10.95
C LEU A 89 -5.26 8.47 -10.14
N ALA A 90 -5.80 9.61 -10.55
CA ALA A 90 -5.60 10.86 -9.82
C ALA A 90 -6.16 10.78 -8.40
N ARG A 91 -7.35 10.20 -8.24
CA ARG A 91 -7.95 10.03 -6.91
C ARG A 91 -7.10 9.14 -6.01
N LEU A 92 -6.54 8.07 -6.56
CA LEU A 92 -5.64 7.21 -5.80
C LEU A 92 -4.37 7.94 -5.40
N ALA A 93 -3.79 8.69 -6.32
CA ALA A 93 -2.60 9.48 -6.04
C ALA A 93 -2.88 10.57 -5.00
N GLU A 94 -4.03 11.22 -5.08
CA GLU A 94 -4.43 12.22 -4.09
C GLU A 94 -4.61 11.59 -2.71
N GLY A 95 -5.21 10.40 -2.65
CA GLY A 95 -5.37 9.68 -1.40
C GLY A 95 -4.04 9.40 -0.73
N VAL A 96 -3.07 8.91 -1.50
CA VAL A 96 -1.72 8.65 -1.00
C VAL A 96 -1.05 9.94 -0.56
N SER A 97 -1.13 11.00 -1.38
CA SER A 97 -0.57 12.30 -1.04
C SER A 97 -1.21 12.91 0.21
N ALA A 98 -2.54 12.81 0.32
CA ALA A 98 -3.24 13.35 1.48
C ALA A 98 -2.81 12.65 2.76
N GLN A 99 -2.66 11.32 2.73
CA GLN A 99 -2.16 10.57 3.86
C GLN A 99 -0.73 10.96 4.23
N GLY A 100 0.13 11.13 3.22
CA GLY A 100 1.50 11.57 3.45
C GLY A 100 1.58 12.95 4.05
N ARG A 101 0.78 13.89 3.56
CA ARG A 101 0.74 15.25 4.09
C ARG A 101 0.22 15.29 5.51
N LEU A 102 -0.81 14.52 5.79
CA LEU A 102 -1.38 14.45 7.14
C LEU A 102 -0.33 13.92 8.11
N LYS A 103 0.40 12.90 7.73
CA LYS A 103 1.46 12.34 8.56
C LYS A 103 2.56 13.36 8.80
N VAL A 104 2.97 14.10 7.79
CA VAL A 104 3.98 15.13 7.93
C VAL A 104 3.51 16.23 8.88
N GLN A 105 2.25 16.64 8.78
CA GLN A 105 1.71 17.64 9.68
C GLN A 105 1.70 17.17 11.13
N LEU A 106 1.36 15.92 11.36
CA LEU A 106 1.37 15.33 12.69
C LEU A 106 2.79 15.26 13.24
N ASP A 107 3.76 14.91 12.42
CA ASP A 107 5.16 14.84 12.83
C ASP A 107 5.73 16.21 13.12
N ALA A 108 5.24 17.27 12.49
CA ALA A 108 5.69 18.63 12.69
C ALA A 108 5.18 19.25 14.00
N GLN A 109 4.16 18.67 14.58
CA GLN A 109 3.62 19.14 15.86
C GLN A 109 4.38 18.53 17.04
#